data_a86d1b0492eeb8f824110869de9dbab1
#
_entry.id   a86d1b0492eeb8f824110869de9dbab1
#
_cell.length_a   1.000
_cell.length_b   1.000
_cell.length_c   1.000
_cell.angle_alpha   90.00
_cell.angle_beta   90.00
_cell.angle_gamma   90.00
#
_symmetry.space_group_name_H-M   'P 1'
#
loop_
_entity.id
_entity.type
_entity.pdbx_description
1 polymer ?
#
loop_
_entity_poly.entity_id
_entity_poly.type
_entity_poly.pdbx_seq_one_letter_code
_entity_poly.pdbx_strand_id
1 'polypeptide(L)'
;MKFDYIIGNPPYADGKGVKNLHLECVNYCVGMFNNKMVIVMPITFLKQSNTKINKFKKTFDSSLVEVTEYKSTIFEGTTMPNIGVYVFDKSKKADDKINIHYLGKHTLSLSSLLDGIYDKTTNDILSYLETSKDYSKHIYSS
;
A
#
# COMPACT_ATOMS: atom_id res chain seq x y z
N MET A 1 22.18 11.85 7.18
CA MET A 1 21.92 12.42 5.84
C MET A 1 20.41 12.32 5.58
N LYS A 2 19.81 13.36 5.07
CA LYS A 2 18.40 13.36 4.66
C LYS A 2 18.28 13.85 3.22
N PHE A 3 17.30 13.32 2.50
CA PHE A 3 17.00 13.66 1.12
C PHE A 3 15.65 14.35 1.06
N ASP A 4 15.47 15.27 0.14
CA ASP A 4 14.15 15.89 -0.05
C ASP A 4 13.17 14.92 -0.68
N TYR A 5 13.65 14.11 -1.63
CA TYR A 5 12.87 13.11 -2.32
C TYR A 5 13.62 11.78 -2.39
N ILE A 6 12.90 10.68 -2.23
CA ILE A 6 13.40 9.33 -2.46
C ILE A 6 12.47 8.64 -3.47
N ILE A 7 13.04 8.01 -4.48
CA ILE A 7 12.32 7.15 -5.42
C ILE A 7 13.07 5.82 -5.48
N GLY A 8 12.35 4.71 -5.35
CA GLY A 8 13.00 3.41 -5.34
C GLY A 8 12.08 2.24 -5.69
N ASN A 9 12.75 1.17 -6.11
CA ASN A 9 12.19 -0.16 -6.28
C ASN A 9 13.14 -1.13 -5.56
N PRO A 10 12.98 -1.33 -4.25
CA PRO A 10 13.89 -2.15 -3.47
C PRO A 10 13.76 -3.63 -3.82
N PRO A 11 14.80 -4.43 -3.64
CA PRO A 11 14.74 -5.87 -3.86
C PRO A 11 13.72 -6.52 -2.93
N TYR A 12 12.88 -7.43 -3.46
CA TYR A 12 11.80 -8.05 -2.69
C TYR A 12 12.26 -9.24 -1.86
N ALA A 13 13.32 -9.93 -2.31
CA ALA A 13 13.97 -11.03 -1.60
C ALA A 13 15.46 -11.07 -1.97
N ASP A 14 16.28 -11.69 -1.12
CA ASP A 14 17.73 -11.78 -1.33
C ASP A 14 18.17 -13.06 -2.06
N GLY A 15 17.24 -13.91 -2.49
CA GLY A 15 17.54 -15.21 -3.10
C GLY A 15 18.07 -16.26 -2.11
N LYS A 16 18.34 -15.90 -0.86
CA LYS A 16 18.84 -16.79 0.21
C LYS A 16 17.80 -17.13 1.26
N GLY A 17 16.55 -16.78 1.02
CA GLY A 17 15.43 -17.08 1.92
C GLY A 17 14.95 -15.91 2.78
N VAL A 18 15.60 -14.76 2.74
CA VAL A 18 15.11 -13.55 3.41
C VAL A 18 13.92 -13.01 2.60
N LYS A 19 12.74 -13.13 3.19
CA LYS A 19 11.50 -12.61 2.63
C LYS A 19 11.27 -11.16 3.10
N ASN A 20 10.58 -10.39 2.27
CA ASN A 20 10.19 -9.01 2.61
C ASN A 20 11.37 -8.04 2.81
N LEU A 21 12.49 -8.24 2.11
CA LEU A 21 13.65 -7.35 2.18
C LEU A 21 13.29 -5.90 1.83
N HIS A 22 12.34 -5.71 0.90
CA HIS A 22 11.82 -4.39 0.55
C HIS A 22 11.25 -3.62 1.74
N LEU A 23 10.59 -4.31 2.69
CA LEU A 23 10.02 -3.65 3.87
C LEU A 23 11.10 -3.11 4.81
N GLU A 24 12.21 -3.83 4.96
CA GLU A 24 13.37 -3.35 5.73
C GLU A 24 14.00 -2.12 5.07
N CYS A 25 14.17 -2.16 3.74
CA CYS A 25 14.68 -1.01 2.98
C CYS A 25 13.78 0.21 3.14
N VAL A 26 12.46 0.05 2.98
CA VAL A 26 11.51 1.16 3.11
C VAL A 26 11.47 1.68 4.54
N ASN A 27 11.49 0.80 5.54
CA ASN A 27 11.54 1.20 6.95
C ASN A 27 12.76 2.09 7.24
N TYR A 28 13.90 1.75 6.66
CA TYR A 28 15.11 2.56 6.77
C TYR A 28 14.93 3.93 6.08
N CYS A 29 14.37 3.94 4.87
CA CYS A 29 14.17 5.15 4.08
C CYS A 29 13.14 6.12 4.68
N VAL A 30 12.13 5.63 5.42
CA VAL A 30 11.10 6.48 6.06
C VAL A 30 11.70 7.55 6.98
N GLY A 31 12.82 7.25 7.63
CA GLY A 31 13.56 8.21 8.45
C GLY A 31 14.44 9.20 7.68
N MET A 32 14.65 8.98 6.39
CA MET A 32 15.68 9.65 5.59
C MET A 32 15.16 10.70 4.61
N PHE A 33 13.85 10.82 4.38
CA PHE A 33 13.31 11.83 3.46
C PHE A 33 12.67 13.01 4.21
N ASN A 34 12.70 14.18 3.61
CA ASN A 34 12.13 15.41 4.16
C ASN A 34 10.76 15.74 3.58
N ASN A 35 10.55 15.53 2.28
CA ASN A 35 9.32 15.91 1.58
C ASN A 35 8.50 14.68 1.17
N LYS A 36 8.93 13.97 0.12
CA LYS A 36 8.19 12.83 -0.42
C LYS A 36 9.09 11.63 -0.71
N MET A 37 8.49 10.46 -0.62
CA MET A 37 9.12 9.21 -1.05
C MET A 37 8.11 8.43 -1.89
N VAL A 38 8.57 7.87 -3.01
CA VAL A 38 7.77 6.99 -3.89
C VAL A 38 8.48 5.66 -4.01
N ILE A 39 7.80 4.60 -3.62
CA ILE A 39 8.37 3.25 -3.60
C ILE A 39 7.47 2.30 -4.38
N VAL A 40 8.09 1.46 -5.21
CA VAL A 40 7.42 0.34 -5.87
C VAL A 40 7.71 -0.92 -5.07
N MET A 41 6.67 -1.62 -4.61
CA MET A 41 6.81 -2.89 -3.90
C MET A 41 5.54 -3.74 -4.04
N PRO A 42 5.59 -5.06 -3.73
CA PRO A 42 4.42 -5.92 -3.86
C PRO A 42 3.22 -5.41 -3.09
N ILE A 43 2.04 -5.48 -3.70
CA ILE A 43 0.78 -5.05 -3.07
C ILE A 43 0.39 -5.97 -1.91
N THR A 44 0.93 -7.17 -1.86
CA THR A 44 0.67 -8.17 -0.81
C THR A 44 0.96 -7.66 0.59
N PHE A 45 1.86 -6.69 0.72
CA PHE A 45 2.13 -6.02 2.00
C PHE A 45 0.86 -5.52 2.69
N LEU A 46 -0.04 -4.89 1.96
CA LEU A 46 -1.30 -4.36 2.51
C LEU A 46 -2.22 -5.48 3.01
N LYS A 47 -2.18 -6.63 2.37
CA LYS A 47 -3.05 -7.79 2.66
C LYS A 47 -2.52 -8.69 3.76
N GLN A 48 -1.25 -8.54 4.12
CA GLN A 48 -0.61 -9.34 5.17
C GLN A 48 -0.87 -8.75 6.55
N SER A 49 -1.03 -9.64 7.53
CA SER A 49 -1.15 -9.26 8.94
C SER A 49 -0.41 -10.26 9.81
N ASN A 50 0.68 -9.83 10.40
CA ASN A 50 1.42 -10.51 11.46
C ASN A 50 2.22 -9.47 12.24
N THR A 51 2.79 -9.85 13.37
CA THR A 51 3.50 -8.93 14.28
C THR A 51 4.57 -8.08 13.56
N LYS A 52 5.38 -8.70 12.69
CA LYS A 52 6.44 -7.99 11.95
C LYS A 52 5.83 -7.01 10.94
N ILE A 53 4.87 -7.45 10.15
CA ILE A 53 4.19 -6.62 9.14
C ILE A 53 3.46 -5.45 9.81
N ASN A 54 2.78 -5.70 10.92
CA ASN A 54 2.05 -4.66 11.62
C ASN A 54 3.00 -3.59 12.20
N LYS A 55 4.21 -3.97 12.59
CA LYS A 55 5.25 -3.00 12.97
C LYS A 55 5.64 -2.08 11.80
N PHE A 56 5.83 -2.64 10.60
CA PHE A 56 6.08 -1.83 9.40
C PHE A 56 4.89 -0.94 9.06
N LYS A 57 3.67 -1.46 9.13
CA LYS A 57 2.46 -0.67 8.89
C LYS A 57 2.39 0.54 9.82
N LYS A 58 2.69 0.37 11.10
CA LYS A 58 2.78 1.49 12.06
C LYS A 58 3.74 2.58 11.62
N THR A 59 4.94 2.18 11.20
CA THR A 59 5.95 3.12 10.75
C THR A 59 5.52 3.83 9.48
N PHE A 60 4.92 3.09 8.54
CA PHE A 60 4.51 3.64 7.23
C PHE A 60 3.27 4.51 7.33
N ASP A 61 2.35 4.20 8.21
CA ASP A 61 1.10 4.95 8.41
C ASP A 61 1.33 6.44 8.71
N SER A 62 2.43 6.76 9.37
CA SER A 62 2.77 8.14 9.72
C SER A 62 2.95 9.09 8.52
N SER A 63 3.27 8.54 7.35
CA SER A 63 3.56 9.34 6.16
C SER A 63 2.99 8.77 4.85
N LEU A 64 2.47 7.55 4.85
CA LEU A 64 1.85 6.97 3.66
C LEU A 64 0.53 7.68 3.34
N VAL A 65 0.40 8.22 2.13
CA VAL A 65 -0.78 8.97 1.70
C VAL A 65 -1.54 8.30 0.57
N GLU A 66 -0.85 7.54 -0.28
CA GLU A 66 -1.48 6.93 -1.46
C GLU A 66 -0.82 5.59 -1.82
N VAL A 67 -1.62 4.66 -2.28
CA VAL A 67 -1.17 3.41 -2.90
C VAL A 67 -1.94 3.16 -4.17
N THR A 68 -1.24 2.96 -5.29
CA THR A 68 -1.86 2.59 -6.56
C THR A 68 -1.43 1.18 -6.96
N GLU A 69 -2.38 0.28 -7.14
CA GLU A 69 -2.13 -1.09 -7.57
C GLU A 69 -2.04 -1.19 -9.08
N TYR A 70 -1.05 -1.93 -9.56
CA TYR A 70 -0.87 -2.30 -10.96
C TYR A 70 -0.72 -3.81 -11.09
N LYS A 71 -1.20 -4.36 -12.21
CA LYS A 71 -0.97 -5.78 -12.53
C LYS A 71 0.52 -6.05 -12.72
N SER A 72 0.97 -7.20 -12.27
CA SER A 72 2.37 -7.64 -12.43
C SER A 72 2.79 -7.80 -13.90
N THR A 73 1.83 -7.94 -14.81
CA THR A 73 2.06 -8.05 -16.26
C THR A 73 2.71 -6.83 -16.89
N ILE A 74 2.83 -5.70 -16.18
CA ILE A 74 3.66 -4.58 -16.63
C ILE A 74 5.16 -4.92 -16.68
N PHE A 75 5.59 -5.96 -15.96
CA PHE A 75 6.93 -6.52 -16.02
C PHE A 75 6.87 -7.84 -16.79
N GLU A 76 7.36 -7.84 -18.03
CA GLU A 76 7.37 -9.03 -18.88
C GLU A 76 8.16 -10.19 -18.23
N GLY A 77 7.63 -11.41 -18.36
CA GLY A 77 8.32 -12.63 -17.96
C GLY A 77 8.39 -12.89 -16.45
N THR A 78 7.61 -12.20 -15.62
CA THR A 78 7.60 -12.42 -14.17
C THR A 78 6.29 -13.06 -13.69
N THR A 79 6.40 -13.99 -12.74
CA THR A 79 5.27 -14.58 -11.99
C THR A 79 5.02 -13.85 -10.66
N MET A 80 5.29 -12.57 -10.62
CA MET A 80 5.20 -11.77 -9.40
C MET A 80 3.76 -11.41 -9.07
N PRO A 81 3.43 -11.19 -7.78
CA PRO A 81 2.15 -10.59 -7.41
C PRO A 81 2.01 -9.19 -8.00
N ASN A 82 0.78 -8.67 -8.01
CA ASN A 82 0.55 -7.29 -8.36
C ASN A 82 1.45 -6.38 -7.53
N ILE A 83 1.84 -5.27 -8.11
CA ILE A 83 2.69 -4.27 -7.46
C ILE A 83 1.87 -3.08 -7.01
N GLY A 84 2.36 -2.40 -5.99
CA GLY A 84 1.85 -1.11 -5.53
C GLY A 84 2.89 -0.03 -5.74
N VAL A 85 2.45 1.12 -6.20
CA VAL A 85 3.21 2.38 -6.10
C VAL A 85 2.74 3.08 -4.83
N TYR A 86 3.63 3.21 -3.88
CA TYR A 86 3.39 3.77 -2.54
C TYR A 86 3.96 5.17 -2.49
N VAL A 87 3.12 6.15 -2.16
CA VAL A 87 3.51 7.55 -2.01
C VAL A 87 3.48 7.92 -0.54
N PHE A 88 4.62 8.36 -0.04
CA PHE A 88 4.79 8.89 1.31
C PHE A 88 5.00 10.40 1.26
N ASP A 89 4.39 11.12 2.19
CA ASP A 89 4.48 12.58 2.29
C ASP A 89 4.64 12.98 3.76
N LYS A 90 5.68 13.72 4.07
CA LYS A 90 5.96 14.20 5.44
C LYS A 90 4.96 15.25 5.93
N SER A 91 4.18 15.83 5.02
CA SER A 91 3.12 16.78 5.38
C SER A 91 1.84 16.11 5.85
N LYS A 92 1.76 14.75 5.76
CA LYS A 92 0.60 13.99 6.24
C LYS A 92 0.31 14.28 7.71
N LYS A 93 -0.94 14.60 8.01
CA LYS A 93 -1.43 14.73 9.40
C LYS A 93 -1.95 13.38 9.91
N ALA A 94 -1.99 13.21 11.24
CA ALA A 94 -2.39 11.96 11.87
C ALA A 94 -3.78 11.46 11.44
N ASP A 95 -4.71 12.38 11.18
CA ASP A 95 -6.09 12.05 10.79
C ASP A 95 -6.30 11.96 9.27
N ASP A 96 -5.24 12.19 8.47
CA ASP A 96 -5.35 12.10 7.02
C ASP A 96 -5.52 10.64 6.61
N LYS A 97 -6.43 10.41 5.68
CA LYS A 97 -6.73 9.10 5.13
C LYS A 97 -5.71 8.70 4.06
N ILE A 98 -5.53 7.39 3.91
CA ILE A 98 -4.73 6.83 2.84
C ILE A 98 -5.64 6.54 1.66
N ASN A 99 -5.30 7.10 0.49
CA ASN A 99 -6.04 6.84 -0.75
C ASN A 99 -5.51 5.56 -1.40
N ILE A 100 -6.41 4.64 -1.71
CA ILE A 100 -6.06 3.38 -2.37
C ILE A 100 -6.75 3.30 -3.73
N HIS A 101 -5.96 3.05 -4.77
CA HIS A 101 -6.41 2.91 -6.14
C HIS A 101 -6.19 1.47 -6.60
N TYR A 102 -7.26 0.71 -6.71
CA TYR A 102 -7.24 -0.68 -7.14
C TYR A 102 -7.10 -0.79 -8.66
N LEU A 103 -6.03 -1.44 -9.12
CA LEU A 103 -5.73 -1.58 -10.54
C LEU A 103 -5.84 -0.24 -11.31
N GLY A 104 -5.33 0.84 -10.70
CA GLY A 104 -5.39 2.18 -11.23
C GLY A 104 -6.72 2.90 -11.03
N LYS A 105 -7.73 2.25 -10.42
CA LYS A 105 -9.03 2.85 -10.15
C LYS A 105 -9.12 3.31 -8.71
N HIS A 106 -9.54 4.55 -8.50
CA HIS A 106 -9.80 5.07 -7.16
C HIS A 106 -10.95 4.32 -6.50
N THR A 107 -10.77 3.94 -5.24
CA THR A 107 -11.78 3.23 -4.46
C THR A 107 -12.15 3.99 -3.20
N LEU A 108 -11.52 3.69 -2.10
CA LEU A 108 -11.82 4.25 -0.79
C LEU A 108 -10.60 4.90 -0.16
N SER A 109 -10.87 5.93 0.64
CA SER A 109 -9.89 6.48 1.55
C SER A 109 -9.95 5.72 2.88
N LEU A 110 -8.86 5.12 3.29
CA LEU A 110 -8.75 4.41 4.55
C LEU A 110 -8.17 5.31 5.62
N SER A 111 -8.65 5.17 6.86
CA SER A 111 -8.17 6.00 7.97
C SER A 111 -6.78 5.61 8.45
N SER A 112 -6.42 4.32 8.35
CA SER A 112 -5.13 3.80 8.79
C SER A 112 -4.86 2.41 8.22
N LEU A 113 -3.59 2.09 8.00
CA LEU A 113 -3.14 0.73 7.68
C LEU A 113 -3.28 -0.23 8.86
N LEU A 114 -3.41 0.29 10.09
CA LEU A 114 -3.43 -0.52 11.30
C LEU A 114 -4.79 -1.13 11.60
N ASP A 115 -5.86 -0.54 11.10
CA ASP A 115 -7.22 -0.96 11.43
C ASP A 115 -7.61 -2.32 10.84
N GLY A 116 -6.63 -3.07 10.34
CA GLY A 116 -6.82 -4.41 9.79
C GLY A 116 -7.76 -4.44 8.58
N ILE A 117 -8.02 -3.29 8.02
CA ILE A 117 -9.02 -3.06 6.99
C ILE A 117 -8.66 -3.75 5.66
N TYR A 118 -7.44 -4.26 5.56
CA TYR A 118 -6.95 -4.91 4.35
C TYR A 118 -6.84 -6.43 4.48
N ASP A 119 -7.77 -7.03 5.20
CA ASP A 119 -7.97 -8.48 5.18
C ASP A 119 -8.76 -8.91 3.93
N LYS A 120 -8.95 -10.23 3.77
CA LYS A 120 -9.70 -10.79 2.64
C LYS A 120 -11.13 -10.24 2.59
N THR A 121 -11.79 -10.14 3.73
CA THR A 121 -13.19 -9.69 3.82
C THR A 121 -13.31 -8.24 3.38
N THR A 122 -12.41 -7.38 3.85
CA THR A 122 -12.37 -5.98 3.46
C THR A 122 -12.08 -5.83 1.96
N ASN A 123 -11.20 -6.67 1.43
CA ASN A 123 -10.88 -6.68 0.01
C ASN A 123 -12.09 -7.10 -0.84
N ASP A 124 -12.86 -8.09 -0.38
CA ASP A 124 -14.08 -8.53 -1.03
C ASP A 124 -15.15 -7.42 -0.99
N ILE A 125 -15.30 -6.72 0.13
CA ILE A 125 -16.19 -5.57 0.28
C ILE A 125 -15.77 -4.42 -0.65
N LEU A 126 -14.49 -4.08 -0.69
CA LEU A 126 -13.97 -3.04 -1.58
C LEU A 126 -14.21 -3.40 -3.04
N SER A 127 -13.94 -4.63 -3.43
CA SER A 127 -14.19 -5.14 -4.78
C SER A 127 -15.69 -5.06 -5.14
N TYR A 128 -16.56 -5.40 -4.21
CA TYR A 128 -18.01 -5.27 -4.38
C TYR A 128 -18.44 -3.81 -4.58
N LEU A 129 -17.91 -2.90 -3.79
CA LEU A 129 -18.19 -1.46 -3.92
C LEU A 129 -17.70 -0.88 -5.24
N GLU A 130 -16.56 -1.34 -5.74
CA GLU A 130 -16.04 -0.94 -7.05
C GLU A 130 -16.90 -1.41 -8.22
N THR A 131 -17.44 -2.62 -8.13
CA THR A 131 -18.27 -3.19 -9.20
C THR A 131 -19.70 -2.68 -9.19
N SER A 132 -20.15 -2.16 -8.05
CA SER A 132 -21.50 -1.64 -7.87
C SER A 132 -21.59 -0.14 -8.16
N LYS A 133 -21.84 0.22 -9.42
CA LYS A 133 -22.05 1.62 -9.81
C LYS A 133 -23.26 2.27 -9.14
N ASP A 134 -24.19 1.47 -8.65
CA ASP A 134 -25.43 1.89 -8.00
C ASP A 134 -25.54 1.37 -6.56
N TYR A 135 -24.46 1.50 -5.81
CA TYR A 135 -24.36 1.01 -4.43
C TYR A 135 -25.55 1.45 -3.55
N SER A 136 -26.00 2.70 -3.69
CA SER A 136 -27.15 3.22 -2.97
C SER A 136 -28.43 2.45 -3.28
N LYS A 137 -28.65 1.99 -4.51
CA LYS A 137 -29.81 1.18 -4.89
C LYS A 137 -29.79 -0.19 -4.22
N HIS A 138 -28.65 -0.80 -4.06
CA HIS A 138 -28.53 -2.12 -3.41
C HIS A 138 -28.76 -2.06 -1.90
N ILE A 139 -28.46 -0.95 -1.24
CA ILE A 139 -28.71 -0.77 0.19
C ILE A 139 -30.17 -0.43 0.49
N TYR A 140 -30.82 0.32 -0.38
CA TYR A 140 -32.17 0.86 -0.14
C TYR A 140 -33.29 0.18 -0.93
N SER A 141 -32.97 -0.80 -1.77
CA SER A 141 -33.95 -1.56 -2.56
C SER A 141 -34.30 -2.91 -1.96
N SER A 142 -34.45 -2.98 -0.68
CA SER A 142 -35.01 -4.17 -0.02
C SER A 142 -36.54 -4.16 -0.05
#